data_1fc155bc4102f893c0f9e091612ca8b6
#
_entry.id   1fc155bc4102f893c0f9e091612ca8b6
#
_cell.length_a   1.000
_cell.length_b   1.000
_cell.length_c   1.000
_cell.angle_alpha   90.00
_cell.angle_beta   90.00
_cell.angle_gamma   90.00
#
_symmetry.space_group_name_H-M   'P 1'
#
loop_
_entity.id
_entity.type
_entity.pdbx_description
1 polymer ?
#
loop_
_entity_poly.entity_id
_entity_poly.type
_entity_poly.pdbx_seq_one_letter_code
_entity_poly.pdbx_strand_id
1 'polypeptide(L)'
;MGKIGASYREDVGDTRYSGSEIVVRKLTEMGAEIVIHDPYVKHLWELEKQESYPAPGHSWSRFFRNQEKLKDSKVENDLTATLKGVDAVVLAVRHEAYMTLDPDEVIQMTGRPVAVIDCFGILNDEKIKRYFELGCEVKGLGRGHVKRIKDQVKVEK
;
A
#
# COMPACT_ATOMS: atom_id res chain seq x y z
N MET A 1 8.04 3.29 3.82
CA MET A 1 7.17 2.71 2.77
C MET A 1 5.75 3.24 2.96
N GLY A 2 5.17 3.83 1.91
CA GLY A 2 3.79 4.30 1.92
C GLY A 2 2.84 3.17 1.55
N LYS A 3 1.80 2.94 2.37
CA LYS A 3 0.72 2.02 2.06
C LYS A 3 -0.58 2.79 1.85
N ILE A 4 -1.24 2.53 0.73
CA ILE A 4 -2.47 3.20 0.34
C ILE A 4 -3.63 2.21 0.41
N GLY A 5 -4.64 2.55 1.21
CA GLY A 5 -5.84 1.77 1.46
C GLY A 5 -5.76 0.92 2.74
N ALA A 6 -6.63 1.20 3.69
CA ALA A 6 -6.76 0.51 4.97
C ALA A 6 -8.09 -0.24 5.10
N SER A 7 -9.12 0.19 4.38
CA SER A 7 -10.46 -0.37 4.45
C SER A 7 -10.56 -1.80 3.90
N TYR A 8 -11.65 -2.48 4.24
CA TYR A 8 -11.96 -3.83 3.79
C TYR A 8 -12.27 -3.89 2.28
N ARG A 9 -12.93 -2.85 1.75
CA ARG A 9 -13.30 -2.75 0.33
C ARG A 9 -13.32 -1.30 -0.13
N GLU A 10 -13.54 -1.11 -1.42
CA GLU A 10 -13.55 0.19 -2.07
C GLU A 10 -14.59 1.15 -1.50
N ASP A 11 -14.21 2.41 -1.37
CA ASP A 11 -15.03 3.59 -1.06
C ASP A 11 -15.89 3.47 0.22
N VAL A 12 -15.39 2.75 1.22
CA VAL A 12 -16.00 2.63 2.54
C VAL A 12 -14.97 2.79 3.65
N GLY A 13 -15.42 3.22 4.83
CA GLY A 13 -14.58 3.39 6.02
C GLY A 13 -14.52 2.17 6.96
N ASP A 14 -14.89 0.98 6.49
CA ASP A 14 -14.90 -0.24 7.31
C ASP A 14 -13.57 -0.99 7.21
N THR A 15 -12.89 -1.17 8.33
CA THR A 15 -11.60 -1.85 8.43
C THR A 15 -11.70 -3.31 8.88
N ARG A 16 -12.88 -3.75 9.30
CA ARG A 16 -13.07 -5.11 9.81
C ARG A 16 -12.73 -6.14 8.75
N TYR A 17 -11.90 -7.11 9.13
CA TYR A 17 -11.39 -8.16 8.23
C TYR A 17 -10.58 -7.64 7.04
N SER A 18 -10.06 -6.42 7.09
CA SER A 18 -9.18 -5.90 6.04
C SER A 18 -7.85 -6.67 6.00
N GLY A 19 -7.50 -7.16 4.83
CA GLY A 19 -6.17 -7.74 4.59
C GLY A 19 -5.02 -6.74 4.77
N SER A 20 -5.35 -5.47 4.87
CA SER A 20 -4.40 -4.38 5.07
C SER A 20 -3.65 -4.50 6.39
N GLU A 21 -4.33 -4.90 7.47
CA GLU A 21 -3.70 -5.16 8.76
C GLU A 21 -2.60 -6.21 8.65
N ILE A 22 -2.89 -7.34 7.99
CA ILE A 22 -1.94 -8.45 7.83
C ILE A 22 -0.69 -7.97 7.08
N VAL A 23 -0.87 -7.20 6.02
CA VAL A 23 0.23 -6.66 5.23
C VAL A 23 1.09 -5.71 6.06
N VAL A 24 0.47 -4.79 6.81
CA VAL A 24 1.18 -3.85 7.69
C VAL A 24 2.00 -4.59 8.73
N ARG A 25 1.39 -5.55 9.45
CA ARG A 25 2.09 -6.35 10.46
C ARG A 25 3.28 -7.11 9.87
N LYS A 26 3.07 -7.77 8.73
CA LYS A 26 4.13 -8.56 8.10
C LYS A 26 5.30 -7.71 7.62
N LEU A 27 5.02 -6.60 6.99
CA LEU A 27 6.07 -5.69 6.53
C LEU A 27 6.82 -5.03 7.69
N THR A 28 6.14 -4.69 8.79
CA THR A 28 6.78 -4.18 10.01
C THR A 28 7.67 -5.24 10.65
N GLU A 29 7.22 -6.49 10.70
CA GLU A 29 8.05 -7.63 11.16
C GLU A 29 9.33 -7.78 10.32
N MET A 30 9.25 -7.51 9.02
CA MET A 30 10.39 -7.50 8.11
C MET A 30 11.27 -6.25 8.22
N GLY A 31 10.97 -5.33 9.12
CA GLY A 31 11.75 -4.12 9.38
C GLY A 31 11.35 -2.89 8.56
N ALA A 32 10.24 -2.92 7.85
CA ALA A 32 9.76 -1.75 7.11
C ALA A 32 9.12 -0.72 8.06
N GLU A 33 9.39 0.55 7.81
CA GLU A 33 8.62 1.67 8.38
C GLU A 33 7.43 1.95 7.48
N ILE A 34 6.22 1.95 8.04
CA ILE A 34 4.98 2.02 7.27
C ILE A 34 4.17 3.25 7.67
N VAL A 35 3.78 4.01 6.67
CA VAL A 35 2.76 5.06 6.79
C VAL A 35 1.52 4.60 6.01
N ILE A 36 0.34 4.76 6.59
CA ILE A 36 -0.91 4.28 6.03
C ILE A 36 -1.76 5.48 5.62
N HIS A 37 -2.28 5.47 4.40
CA HIS A 37 -3.26 6.45 3.92
C HIS A 37 -4.58 5.77 3.58
N ASP A 38 -5.68 6.40 3.95
CA ASP A 38 -7.01 6.02 3.49
C ASP A 38 -7.94 7.26 3.55
N PRO A 39 -8.68 7.60 2.48
CA PRO A 39 -9.54 8.78 2.47
C PRO A 39 -10.79 8.63 3.34
N TYR A 40 -11.20 7.39 3.65
CA TYR A 40 -12.44 7.08 4.38
C TYR A 40 -12.22 6.59 5.81
N VAL A 41 -10.98 6.18 6.15
CA VAL A 41 -10.62 5.57 7.43
C VAL A 41 -9.78 6.56 8.24
N LYS A 42 -10.16 6.79 9.50
CA LYS A 42 -9.36 7.57 10.46
C LYS A 42 -8.60 6.70 11.44
N HIS A 43 -9.13 5.51 11.74
CA HIS A 43 -8.60 4.60 12.73
C HIS A 43 -8.56 3.18 12.18
N LEU A 44 -7.43 2.53 12.28
CA LEU A 44 -7.29 1.10 12.01
C LEU A 44 -7.25 0.36 13.36
N TRP A 45 -8.44 0.11 13.90
CA TRP A 45 -8.66 -0.43 15.24
C TRP A 45 -7.90 -1.74 15.50
N GLU A 46 -7.71 -2.54 14.48
CA GLU A 46 -7.01 -3.82 14.54
C GLU A 46 -5.51 -3.64 14.87
N LEU A 47 -4.92 -2.50 14.52
CA LEU A 47 -3.56 -2.14 14.91
C LEU A 47 -3.51 -1.45 16.28
N GLU A 48 -4.50 -0.61 16.58
CA GLU A 48 -4.57 0.14 17.83
C GLU A 48 -4.85 -0.77 19.04
N LYS A 49 -5.68 -1.81 18.84
CA LYS A 49 -6.09 -2.77 19.88
C LYS A 49 -5.32 -4.09 19.82
N GLN A 50 -4.02 -4.03 19.72
CA GLN A 50 -3.17 -5.21 19.54
C GLN A 50 -3.25 -6.25 20.67
N GLU A 51 -3.60 -5.84 21.89
CA GLU A 51 -3.67 -6.74 23.06
C GLU A 51 -4.84 -7.74 22.98
N SER A 52 -5.88 -7.39 22.24
CA SER A 52 -7.09 -8.20 22.11
C SER A 52 -7.17 -9.02 20.83
N TYR A 53 -6.21 -8.85 19.92
CA TYR A 53 -6.27 -9.50 18.61
C TYR A 53 -4.89 -10.00 18.14
N PRO A 54 -4.82 -11.24 17.64
CA PRO A 54 -5.85 -12.28 17.66
C PRO A 54 -6.11 -12.79 19.07
N ALA A 55 -7.30 -13.36 19.30
CA ALA A 55 -7.67 -13.92 20.60
C ALA A 55 -6.62 -14.94 21.10
N PRO A 56 -6.34 -14.98 22.42
CA PRO A 56 -5.41 -15.96 22.97
C PRO A 56 -5.74 -17.39 22.53
N GLY A 57 -4.71 -18.13 22.11
CA GLY A 57 -4.88 -19.51 21.62
C GLY A 57 -5.27 -19.65 20.15
N HIS A 58 -5.49 -18.56 19.42
CA HIS A 58 -5.71 -18.62 17.98
C HIS A 58 -4.44 -19.11 17.26
N SER A 59 -4.60 -19.97 16.23
CA SER A 59 -3.46 -20.53 15.47
C SER A 59 -2.57 -19.45 14.82
N TRP A 60 -3.11 -18.28 14.59
CA TRP A 60 -2.43 -17.13 14.01
C TRP A 60 -1.70 -16.26 15.03
N SER A 61 -1.86 -16.49 16.33
CA SER A 61 -1.25 -15.68 17.39
C SER A 61 0.26 -15.52 17.26
N ARG A 62 0.94 -16.52 16.70
CA ARG A 62 2.38 -16.44 16.42
C ARG A 62 2.74 -15.50 15.27
N PHE A 63 1.81 -15.23 14.34
CA PHE A 63 2.02 -14.34 13.21
C PHE A 63 1.69 -12.89 13.54
N PHE A 64 0.79 -12.67 14.49
CA PHE A 64 0.28 -11.36 14.88
C PHE A 64 0.72 -11.01 16.30
N ARG A 65 2.02 -11.15 16.58
CA ARG A 65 2.54 -10.68 17.86
C ARG A 65 2.34 -9.18 18.00
N ASN A 66 2.10 -8.74 19.23
CA ASN A 66 2.09 -7.32 19.53
C ASN A 66 3.40 -6.68 19.06
N GLN A 67 3.26 -5.65 18.25
CA GLN A 67 4.38 -4.92 17.69
C GLN A 67 4.32 -3.49 18.23
N GLU A 68 5.22 -3.17 19.16
CA GLU A 68 5.29 -1.84 19.78
C GLU A 68 5.27 -0.70 18.75
N LYS A 69 5.97 -0.90 17.64
CA LYS A 69 6.04 0.07 16.53
C LYS A 69 4.70 0.39 15.86
N LEU A 70 3.68 -0.44 16.06
CA LEU A 70 2.35 -0.25 15.47
C LEU A 70 1.34 0.38 16.42
N LYS A 71 1.65 0.49 17.72
CA LYS A 71 0.73 1.10 18.71
C LYS A 71 0.36 2.54 18.36
N ASP A 72 1.30 3.29 17.84
CA ASP A 72 1.14 4.69 17.47
C ASP A 72 0.87 4.90 15.98
N SER A 73 0.65 3.81 15.24
CA SER A 73 0.35 3.89 13.81
C SER A 73 -1.00 4.56 13.59
N LYS A 74 -0.98 5.64 12.82
CA LYS A 74 -2.19 6.38 12.44
C LYS A 74 -2.46 6.19 10.96
N VAL A 75 -3.73 6.30 10.61
CA VAL A 75 -4.14 6.42 9.21
C VAL A 75 -4.15 7.91 8.87
N GLU A 76 -3.35 8.27 7.90
CA GLU A 76 -3.28 9.64 7.39
C GLU A 76 -4.33 9.83 6.27
N ASN A 77 -4.96 10.99 6.27
CA ASN A 77 -5.89 11.37 5.20
C ASN A 77 -5.25 12.33 4.18
N ASP A 78 -4.03 12.80 4.44
CA ASP A 78 -3.23 13.58 3.50
C ASP A 78 -2.29 12.64 2.72
N LEU A 79 -2.62 12.44 1.44
CA LEU A 79 -1.86 11.59 0.55
C LEU A 79 -0.44 12.12 0.32
N THR A 80 -0.27 13.44 0.19
CA THR A 80 1.03 14.07 -0.05
C THR A 80 1.96 13.85 1.13
N ALA A 81 1.47 14.05 2.36
CA ALA A 81 2.22 13.78 3.58
C ALA A 81 2.62 12.29 3.67
N THR A 82 1.70 11.39 3.31
CA THR A 82 1.93 9.94 3.33
C THR A 82 3.01 9.51 2.35
N LEU A 83 3.03 10.08 1.15
CA LEU A 83 3.94 9.67 0.07
C LEU A 83 5.33 10.32 0.15
N LYS A 84 5.49 11.36 0.94
CA LYS A 84 6.76 12.09 1.04
C LYS A 84 7.92 11.19 1.47
N GLY A 85 8.91 11.06 0.58
CA GLY A 85 10.17 10.38 0.86
C GLY A 85 10.08 8.86 1.00
N VAL A 86 8.96 8.22 0.64
CA VAL A 86 8.83 6.75 0.69
C VAL A 86 9.68 6.06 -0.40
N ASP A 87 10.06 4.82 -0.17
CA ASP A 87 10.79 3.96 -1.12
C ASP A 87 9.85 3.11 -1.96
N ALA A 88 8.66 2.81 -1.42
CA ALA A 88 7.68 1.98 -2.07
C ALA A 88 6.25 2.42 -1.74
N VAL A 89 5.34 2.23 -2.70
CA VAL A 89 3.90 2.48 -2.57
C VAL A 89 3.16 1.17 -2.80
N VAL A 90 2.33 0.77 -1.83
CA VAL A 90 1.48 -0.42 -1.93
C VAL A 90 0.02 0.02 -2.10
N LEU A 91 -0.54 -0.25 -3.26
CA LEU A 91 -1.94 -0.01 -3.58
C LEU A 91 -2.76 -1.21 -3.10
N ALA A 92 -3.37 -1.10 -1.91
CA ALA A 92 -3.95 -2.22 -1.18
C ALA A 92 -5.48 -2.24 -1.17
N VAL A 93 -6.16 -1.19 -1.66
CA VAL A 93 -7.61 -1.11 -1.82
C VAL A 93 -7.92 -0.29 -3.07
N ARG A 94 -8.95 -0.69 -3.82
CA ARG A 94 -9.33 -0.06 -5.08
C ARG A 94 -10.28 1.13 -4.86
N HIS A 95 -9.84 2.15 -4.11
CA HIS A 95 -10.61 3.39 -4.01
C HIS A 95 -10.61 4.17 -5.33
N GLU A 96 -11.72 4.81 -5.66
CA GLU A 96 -11.82 5.68 -6.84
C GLU A 96 -10.73 6.77 -6.82
N ALA A 97 -10.46 7.34 -5.65
CA ALA A 97 -9.41 8.33 -5.47
C ALA A 97 -8.01 7.85 -5.89
N TYR A 98 -7.73 6.54 -5.79
CA TYR A 98 -6.43 5.99 -6.22
C TYR A 98 -6.41 5.60 -7.70
N MET A 99 -7.57 5.31 -8.27
CA MET A 99 -7.68 5.01 -9.70
C MET A 99 -7.39 6.24 -10.57
N THR A 100 -7.65 7.43 -10.05
CA THR A 100 -7.41 8.70 -10.75
C THR A 100 -5.99 9.23 -10.60
N LEU A 101 -5.19 8.71 -9.65
CA LEU A 101 -3.82 9.17 -9.42
C LEU A 101 -2.97 9.09 -10.69
N ASP A 102 -2.32 10.20 -11.00
CA ASP A 102 -1.35 10.29 -12.09
C ASP A 102 0.04 9.87 -11.64
N PRO A 103 0.78 9.04 -12.40
CA PRO A 103 2.12 8.62 -12.05
C PRO A 103 3.11 9.78 -11.84
N ASP A 104 3.02 10.84 -12.63
CA ASP A 104 3.90 12.02 -12.51
C ASP A 104 3.63 12.76 -11.19
N GLU A 105 2.34 12.91 -10.79
CA GLU A 105 1.97 13.48 -9.49
C GLU A 105 2.51 12.63 -8.32
N VAL A 106 2.39 11.31 -8.41
CA VAL A 106 2.92 10.41 -7.38
C VAL A 106 4.43 10.59 -7.23
N ILE A 107 5.18 10.67 -8.33
CA ILE A 107 6.63 10.91 -8.28
C ILE A 107 6.96 12.30 -7.72
N GLN A 108 6.15 13.29 -8.02
CA GLN A 108 6.32 14.62 -7.43
C GLN A 108 6.12 14.59 -5.91
N MET A 109 5.12 13.87 -5.40
CA MET A 109 4.87 13.73 -3.96
C MET A 109 5.98 12.93 -3.27
N THR A 110 6.46 11.84 -3.87
CA THR A 110 7.53 11.00 -3.30
C THR A 110 8.91 11.64 -3.40
N GLY A 111 9.11 12.57 -4.36
CA GLY A 111 10.38 13.25 -4.63
C GLY A 111 11.41 12.39 -5.36
N ARG A 112 11.09 11.16 -5.72
CA ARG A 112 11.97 10.19 -6.40
C ARG A 112 11.21 9.02 -6.99
N PRO A 113 11.78 8.26 -7.94
CA PRO A 113 11.23 6.99 -8.39
C PRO A 113 11.10 5.99 -7.23
N VAL A 114 10.02 5.23 -7.22
CA VAL A 114 9.66 4.29 -6.16
C VAL A 114 9.29 2.91 -6.72
N ALA A 115 9.23 1.91 -5.86
CA ALA A 115 8.57 0.65 -6.19
C ALA A 115 7.05 0.78 -5.98
N VAL A 116 6.26 0.43 -6.99
CA VAL A 116 4.79 0.42 -6.91
C VAL A 116 4.29 -1.02 -6.93
N ILE A 117 3.55 -1.40 -5.89
CA ILE A 117 2.96 -2.72 -5.75
C ILE A 117 1.45 -2.59 -5.86
N ASP A 118 0.89 -3.06 -6.97
CA ASP A 118 -0.55 -3.03 -7.23
C ASP A 118 -1.18 -4.38 -6.84
N CYS A 119 -1.90 -4.37 -5.71
CA CYS A 119 -2.53 -5.58 -5.17
C CYS A 119 -3.92 -5.84 -5.76
N PHE A 120 -4.55 -4.86 -6.40
CA PHE A 120 -5.95 -4.93 -6.82
C PHE A 120 -6.21 -4.60 -8.30
N GLY A 121 -5.16 -4.46 -9.10
CA GLY A 121 -5.32 -4.10 -10.51
C GLY A 121 -5.85 -2.67 -10.70
N ILE A 122 -5.40 -1.74 -9.87
CA ILE A 122 -5.79 -0.33 -9.87
C ILE A 122 -5.19 0.38 -11.09
N LEU A 123 -3.95 0.03 -11.43
CA LEU A 123 -3.23 0.64 -12.54
C LEU A 123 -3.66 0.04 -13.88
N ASN A 124 -3.99 0.89 -14.84
CA ASN A 124 -4.10 0.47 -16.24
C ASN A 124 -2.70 0.38 -16.90
N ASP A 125 -2.64 -0.16 -18.11
CA ASP A 125 -1.38 -0.41 -18.81
C ASP A 125 -0.63 0.88 -19.14
N GLU A 126 -1.33 1.98 -19.42
CA GLU A 126 -0.73 3.29 -19.69
C GLU A 126 -0.01 3.83 -18.44
N LYS A 127 -0.65 3.76 -17.26
CA LYS A 127 -0.03 4.15 -16.00
C LYS A 127 1.16 3.27 -15.64
N ILE A 128 1.06 1.96 -15.88
CA ILE A 128 2.17 1.03 -15.66
C ILE A 128 3.36 1.40 -16.56
N LYS A 129 3.11 1.65 -17.86
CA LYS A 129 4.13 2.11 -18.80
C LYS A 129 4.76 3.40 -18.31
N ARG A 130 3.94 4.39 -17.92
CA ARG A 130 4.42 5.69 -17.43
C ARG A 130 5.32 5.56 -16.20
N TYR A 131 4.95 4.73 -15.22
CA TYR A 131 5.82 4.46 -14.07
C TYR A 131 7.19 3.91 -14.47
N PHE A 132 7.25 2.98 -15.44
CA PHE A 132 8.54 2.47 -15.94
C PHE A 132 9.36 3.54 -16.65
N GLU A 133 8.72 4.41 -17.43
CA GLU A 133 9.38 5.55 -18.07
C GLU A 133 10.00 6.53 -17.06
N LEU A 134 9.32 6.73 -15.93
CA LEU A 134 9.76 7.55 -14.79
C LEU A 134 10.83 6.86 -13.92
N GLY A 135 11.27 5.65 -14.28
CA GLY A 135 12.32 4.91 -13.56
C GLY A 135 11.83 4.12 -12.36
N CYS A 136 10.52 3.97 -12.20
CA CYS A 136 9.92 3.17 -11.15
C CYS A 136 9.99 1.67 -11.42
N GLU A 137 9.89 0.86 -10.38
CA GLU A 137 9.57 -0.57 -10.47
C GLU A 137 8.08 -0.79 -10.22
N VAL A 138 7.43 -1.59 -11.05
CA VAL A 138 6.00 -1.94 -10.88
C VAL A 138 5.84 -3.45 -10.74
N LYS A 139 5.07 -3.86 -9.74
CA LYS A 139 4.60 -5.23 -9.52
C LYS A 139 3.08 -5.25 -9.42
N GLY A 140 2.43 -6.13 -10.17
CA GLY A 140 0.98 -6.36 -10.06
C GLY A 140 0.72 -7.80 -9.65
N LEU A 141 -0.07 -8.01 -8.59
CA LEU A 141 -0.45 -9.35 -8.17
C LEU A 141 -1.37 -9.98 -9.23
N GLY A 142 -1.00 -11.18 -9.70
CA GLY A 142 -1.74 -11.88 -10.75
C GLY A 142 -1.66 -11.25 -12.14
N ARG A 143 -0.82 -10.24 -12.37
CA ARG A 143 -0.72 -9.47 -13.61
C ARG A 143 0.59 -9.72 -14.36
N GLY A 144 0.73 -10.93 -14.93
CA GLY A 144 1.95 -11.34 -15.66
C GLY A 144 2.35 -10.44 -16.84
N HIS A 145 1.39 -9.70 -17.42
CA HIS A 145 1.63 -8.77 -18.53
C HIS A 145 2.48 -7.54 -18.15
N VAL A 146 2.54 -7.17 -16.87
CA VAL A 146 3.39 -6.06 -16.38
C VAL A 146 4.85 -6.23 -16.84
N LYS A 147 5.36 -7.47 -16.85
CA LYS A 147 6.71 -7.74 -17.36
C LYS A 147 6.86 -7.39 -18.85
N ARG A 148 5.85 -7.68 -19.66
CA ARG A 148 5.88 -7.36 -21.11
C ARG A 148 5.92 -5.84 -21.31
N ILE A 149 5.14 -5.08 -20.56
CA ILE A 149 5.18 -3.60 -20.62
C ILE A 149 6.57 -3.09 -20.26
N LYS A 150 7.18 -3.64 -19.21
CA LYS A 150 8.55 -3.28 -18.80
C LYS A 150 9.57 -3.51 -19.94
N ASP A 151 9.48 -4.66 -20.59
CA ASP A 151 10.40 -5.02 -21.67
C ASP A 151 10.21 -4.10 -22.89
N GLN A 152 8.97 -3.69 -23.21
CA GLN A 152 8.69 -2.72 -24.27
C GLN A 152 9.36 -1.35 -23.98
N VAL A 153 9.19 -0.82 -22.78
CA VAL A 153 9.81 0.48 -22.39
C VAL A 153 11.34 0.42 -22.46
N LYS A 154 11.97 -0.72 -22.22
CA LYS A 154 13.43 -0.88 -22.36
C LYS A 154 13.91 -0.85 -23.80
N VAL A 155 13.09 -1.29 -24.75
CA VAL A 155 13.44 -1.30 -26.17
C VAL A 155 13.28 0.09 -26.81
N GLU A 156 12.36 0.90 -26.27
CA GLU A 156 12.09 2.27 -26.73
C GLU A 156 13.13 3.32 -26.24
N LYS A 157 14.02 2.95 -25.30
CA LYS A 157 15.14 3.75 -24.79
C LYS A 157 16.46 3.39 -25.46
#